data_ffdd223e88ea77c4563f7863920e9f8f
#
_entry.id   ffdd223e88ea77c4563f7863920e9f8f
#
_cell.length_a   1.000
_cell.length_b   1.000
_cell.length_c   1.000
_cell.angle_alpha   90.00
_cell.angle_beta   90.00
_cell.angle_gamma   90.00
#
_symmetry.space_group_name_H-M   'P 1'
#
loop_
_entity.id
_entity.type
_entity.pdbx_description
1 polymer ?
#
loop_
_entity_poly.entity_id
_entity_poly.type
_entity_poly.pdbx_seq_one_letter_code
_entity_poly.pdbx_strand_id
1 'polypeptide(L)'
;MCKYGKRMIAGTMAVWMLAVCAAPAGAAVIDSGVAPTCDEAYYASLDYYGNLLEGSVVKSYALNGASAVTDYGVYDQVVNLTDATPVSLGEGTADFRFGQAPDRFYFEGRTAQPFQDLPWTVSLHYTLNGVPARAEELAGQKGVVEILVDIVPNERAGDYARYNYTLEAMALFNQDNILSLEAPGAQVQLVGNLRTVLFMALPGEEAHFAIRVGSDDFSFDGLTVLMVP
;
A
#
# COMPACT_ATOMS: atom_id res chain seq x y z
N MET A 1 -12.86 -37.89 17.19
CA MET A 1 -13.46 -36.52 17.24
C MET A 1 -12.34 -35.54 17.48
N CYS A 2 -11.78 -35.01 16.42
CA CYS A 2 -10.69 -34.02 16.52
C CYS A 2 -11.29 -32.65 16.21
N LYS A 3 -11.35 -31.77 17.23
CA LYS A 3 -11.80 -30.40 17.08
C LYS A 3 -10.68 -29.60 16.42
N TYR A 4 -10.83 -29.30 15.15
CA TYR A 4 -10.03 -28.29 14.48
C TYR A 4 -10.44 -26.91 15.05
N GLY A 5 -9.60 -26.35 15.88
CA GLY A 5 -9.71 -24.94 16.26
C GLY A 5 -9.50 -24.07 15.01
N LYS A 6 -10.55 -23.39 14.56
CA LYS A 6 -10.45 -22.33 13.56
C LYS A 6 -9.55 -21.24 14.14
N ARG A 7 -8.32 -21.19 13.71
CA ARG A 7 -7.47 -20.02 13.93
C ARG A 7 -8.02 -18.91 13.04
N MET A 8 -8.63 -17.90 13.66
CA MET A 8 -8.86 -16.63 13.01
C MET A 8 -7.48 -16.06 12.64
N ILE A 9 -7.16 -16.10 11.37
CA ILE A 9 -6.07 -15.33 10.82
C ILE A 9 -6.61 -13.89 10.79
N ALA A 10 -6.11 -13.04 11.68
CA ALA A 10 -6.29 -11.61 11.53
C ALA A 10 -5.62 -11.26 10.19
N GLY A 11 -6.43 -11.14 9.14
CA GLY A 11 -5.96 -10.76 7.82
C GLY A 11 -5.49 -9.32 7.88
N THR A 12 -4.22 -9.11 7.70
CA THR A 12 -3.67 -7.79 7.42
C THR A 12 -3.99 -7.46 5.97
N MET A 13 -4.72 -6.38 5.74
CA MET A 13 -4.91 -5.82 4.42
C MET A 13 -3.58 -5.24 3.97
N ALA A 14 -2.91 -5.90 3.01
CA ALA A 14 -1.69 -5.38 2.43
C ALA A 14 -2.06 -4.38 1.32
N VAL A 15 -1.83 -3.10 1.56
CA VAL A 15 -1.91 -2.06 0.53
C VAL A 15 -0.53 -1.92 -0.08
N TRP A 16 -0.39 -2.26 -1.35
CA TRP A 16 0.81 -2.04 -2.13
C TRP A 16 0.70 -0.71 -2.84
N MET A 17 1.50 0.25 -2.40
CA MET A 17 1.56 1.58 -3.01
C MET A 17 2.85 1.72 -3.79
N LEU A 18 2.76 1.78 -5.11
CA LEU A 18 3.85 2.17 -5.98
C LEU A 18 3.65 3.64 -6.35
N ALA A 19 4.30 4.53 -5.61
CA ALA A 19 4.46 5.92 -6.03
C ALA A 19 5.87 6.09 -6.57
N VAL A 20 6.01 6.20 -7.87
CA VAL A 20 7.27 6.60 -8.48
C VAL A 20 7.33 8.12 -8.44
N CYS A 21 7.82 8.67 -7.34
CA CYS A 21 8.11 10.10 -7.24
C CYS A 21 9.52 10.34 -7.73
N ALA A 22 9.69 10.86 -8.92
CA ALA A 22 10.93 11.52 -9.33
C ALA A 22 11.02 12.89 -8.65
N ALA A 23 11.15 12.93 -7.32
CA ALA A 23 11.59 14.13 -6.62
C ALA A 23 13.12 14.07 -6.53
N PRO A 24 13.86 15.16 -6.81
CA PRO A 24 15.28 15.19 -6.56
C PRO A 24 15.51 15.14 -5.05
N ALA A 25 15.65 13.93 -4.50
CA ALA A 25 16.16 13.80 -3.14
C ALA A 25 17.60 14.36 -3.15
N GLY A 26 17.82 15.40 -2.38
CA GLY A 26 19.14 16.01 -2.24
C GLY A 26 20.10 15.02 -1.58
N ALA A 27 20.74 14.16 -2.36
CA ALA A 27 21.82 13.32 -1.90
C ALA A 27 23.14 14.09 -2.02
N ALA A 28 23.81 14.29 -0.91
CA ALA A 28 25.11 14.93 -0.89
C ALA A 28 26.19 13.92 -0.54
N VAL A 29 27.03 13.62 -1.46
CA VAL A 29 28.49 13.41 -1.46
C VAL A 29 28.89 12.76 -2.76
N ILE A 30 29.69 13.45 -3.54
CA ILE A 30 29.99 13.09 -4.92
C ILE A 30 31.49 12.86 -5.06
N ASP A 31 31.88 11.61 -5.34
CA ASP A 31 33.25 11.29 -5.75
C ASP A 31 33.41 11.29 -7.28
N SER A 32 32.33 11.10 -8.03
CA SER A 32 32.35 10.95 -9.50
C SER A 32 31.89 12.19 -10.29
N GLY A 33 31.43 13.23 -9.62
CA GLY A 33 30.86 14.43 -10.26
C GLY A 33 29.41 14.25 -10.76
N VAL A 34 28.81 13.07 -10.64
CA VAL A 34 27.42 12.78 -10.97
C VAL A 34 26.66 12.45 -9.69
N ALA A 35 25.64 13.22 -9.40
CA ALA A 35 24.82 12.99 -8.21
C ALA A 35 24.11 11.61 -8.27
N PRO A 36 24.00 10.89 -7.14
CA PRO A 36 23.12 9.74 -7.04
C PRO A 36 21.67 10.12 -7.39
N THR A 37 20.98 9.20 -8.06
CA THR A 37 19.54 9.33 -8.34
C THR A 37 18.77 8.34 -7.49
N CYS A 38 17.56 8.71 -7.06
CA CYS A 38 16.73 7.92 -6.18
C CYS A 38 15.36 7.67 -6.81
N ASP A 39 14.92 6.42 -6.75
CA ASP A 39 13.53 6.03 -6.97
C ASP A 39 12.97 5.53 -5.63
N GLU A 40 11.70 5.76 -5.35
CA GLU A 40 11.09 5.33 -4.09
C GLU A 40 9.71 4.72 -4.30
N ALA A 41 9.37 3.75 -3.47
CA ALA A 41 8.06 3.11 -3.42
C ALA A 41 7.60 3.00 -1.96
N TYR A 42 6.34 3.35 -1.70
CA TYR A 42 5.73 3.31 -0.38
C TYR A 42 4.86 2.07 -0.23
N TYR A 43 4.96 1.41 0.93
CA TYR A 43 4.19 0.22 1.28
C TYR A 43 3.49 0.46 2.60
N ALA A 44 2.22 0.08 2.68
CA ALA A 44 1.44 0.15 3.90
C ALA A 44 0.64 -1.12 4.13
N SER A 45 0.54 -1.52 5.40
CA SER A 45 -0.48 -2.42 5.87
C SER A 45 -1.55 -1.61 6.60
N LEU A 46 -2.81 -1.78 6.20
CA LEU A 46 -3.95 -1.15 6.83
C LEU A 46 -4.80 -2.22 7.53
N ASP A 47 -5.57 -1.80 8.52
CA ASP A 47 -6.63 -2.64 9.04
C ASP A 47 -7.81 -2.72 8.06
N TYR A 48 -8.83 -3.49 8.38
CA TYR A 48 -10.02 -3.65 7.52
C TYR A 48 -10.86 -2.37 7.36
N TYR A 49 -10.54 -1.31 8.08
CA TYR A 49 -11.24 -0.02 8.03
C TYR A 49 -10.44 1.08 7.35
N GLY A 50 -9.19 0.79 6.95
CA GLY A 50 -8.29 1.73 6.29
C GLY A 50 -7.31 2.44 7.23
N ASN A 51 -7.27 2.10 8.52
CA ASN A 51 -6.30 2.69 9.44
C ASN A 51 -4.92 2.08 9.25
N LEU A 52 -3.89 2.92 9.27
CA LEU A 52 -2.51 2.49 9.11
C LEU A 52 -2.06 1.61 10.30
N LEU A 53 -1.59 0.41 10.00
CA LEU A 53 -0.95 -0.49 10.96
C LEU A 53 0.56 -0.40 10.89
N GLU A 54 1.12 -0.42 9.68
CA GLU A 54 2.55 -0.38 9.44
C GLU A 54 2.81 0.32 8.09
N GLY A 55 3.86 1.12 8.02
CA GLY A 55 4.28 1.78 6.80
C GLY A 55 5.78 1.70 6.61
N SER A 56 6.20 1.57 5.34
CA SER A 56 7.61 1.62 4.96
C SER A 56 7.79 2.28 3.60
N VAL A 57 8.98 2.78 3.37
CA VAL A 57 9.46 3.22 2.07
C VAL A 57 10.65 2.38 1.66
N VAL A 58 10.65 1.88 0.44
CA VAL A 58 11.82 1.27 -0.17
C VAL A 58 12.40 2.26 -1.16
N LYS A 59 13.67 2.62 -0.93
CA LYS A 59 14.40 3.51 -1.82
C LYS A 59 15.50 2.77 -2.56
N SER A 60 15.68 3.16 -3.82
CA SER A 60 16.67 2.61 -4.75
C SER A 60 17.55 3.74 -5.23
N TYR A 61 18.82 3.72 -4.86
CA TYR A 61 19.82 4.70 -5.30
C TYR A 61 20.72 4.13 -6.40
N ALA A 62 20.78 4.79 -7.55
CA ALA A 62 21.91 4.61 -8.47
C ALA A 62 23.05 5.50 -7.97
N LEU A 63 24.14 4.87 -7.48
CA LEU A 63 25.21 5.60 -6.77
C LEU A 63 26.11 6.41 -7.70
N ASN A 64 26.17 6.06 -9.01
CA ASN A 64 27.00 6.76 -10.00
C ASN A 64 28.49 6.90 -9.58
N GLY A 65 29.01 5.89 -8.84
CA GLY A 65 30.36 5.87 -8.30
C GLY A 65 30.55 6.55 -6.94
N ALA A 66 29.50 7.10 -6.35
CA ALA A 66 29.57 7.66 -5.00
C ALA A 66 29.82 6.58 -3.95
N SER A 67 30.75 6.79 -3.04
CA SER A 67 31.07 5.87 -1.92
C SER A 67 30.22 6.11 -0.68
N ALA A 68 29.38 7.15 -0.68
CA ALA A 68 28.47 7.46 0.42
C ALA A 68 27.20 8.14 -0.08
N VAL A 69 26.09 7.94 0.66
CA VAL A 69 24.80 8.60 0.44
C VAL A 69 24.25 9.03 1.79
N THR A 70 23.74 10.25 1.86
CA THR A 70 22.87 10.71 2.94
C THR A 70 21.45 10.80 2.38
N ASP A 71 20.54 9.98 2.88
CA ASP A 71 19.12 10.11 2.61
C ASP A 71 18.45 10.99 3.65
N TYR A 72 17.51 11.81 3.22
CA TYR A 72 16.74 12.70 4.08
C TYR A 72 15.33 12.15 4.27
N GLY A 73 15.01 11.83 5.50
CA GLY A 73 13.70 11.26 5.88
C GLY A 73 13.65 10.96 7.38
N VAL A 74 12.45 10.91 7.91
CA VAL A 74 12.21 10.54 9.31
C VAL A 74 11.88 9.05 9.35
N TYR A 75 12.76 8.24 9.91
CA TYR A 75 12.65 6.80 9.98
C TYR A 75 12.73 6.32 11.42
N ASP A 76 11.82 5.42 11.80
CA ASP A 76 11.87 4.70 13.07
C ASP A 76 12.93 3.58 13.02
N GLN A 77 13.12 2.99 11.84
CA GLN A 77 14.09 1.94 11.56
C GLN A 77 14.53 1.98 10.10
N VAL A 78 15.79 1.68 9.84
CA VAL A 78 16.31 1.50 8.46
C VAL A 78 17.01 0.17 8.34
N VAL A 79 16.72 -0.54 7.24
CA VAL A 79 17.34 -1.82 6.88
C VAL A 79 17.99 -1.68 5.51
N ASN A 80 19.30 -1.91 5.44
CA ASN A 80 19.99 -2.04 4.16
C ASN A 80 19.61 -3.37 3.51
N LEU A 81 19.04 -3.32 2.31
CA LEU A 81 18.56 -4.50 1.58
C LEU A 81 19.60 -5.05 0.60
N THR A 82 20.72 -4.34 0.40
CA THR A 82 21.74 -4.70 -0.59
C THR A 82 22.86 -5.52 0.02
N ASP A 83 23.36 -5.12 1.16
CA ASP A 83 24.47 -5.75 1.84
C ASP A 83 24.41 -5.55 3.38
N ALA A 84 25.45 -5.97 4.08
CA ALA A 84 25.55 -5.84 5.53
C ALA A 84 26.18 -4.50 5.98
N THR A 85 26.30 -3.51 5.10
CA THR A 85 26.85 -2.19 5.44
C THR A 85 25.96 -1.54 6.52
N PRO A 86 26.52 -1.12 7.66
CA PRO A 86 25.78 -0.47 8.71
C PRO A 86 25.19 0.86 8.26
N VAL A 87 24.00 1.17 8.76
CA VAL A 87 23.34 2.46 8.57
C VAL A 87 23.53 3.30 9.82
N SER A 88 23.87 4.57 9.64
CA SER A 88 23.87 5.55 10.73
C SER A 88 22.64 6.42 10.64
N LEU A 89 21.74 6.31 11.64
CA LEU A 89 20.55 7.16 11.71
C LEU A 89 20.89 8.45 12.47
N GLY A 90 20.52 9.58 11.86
CA GLY A 90 20.55 10.91 12.45
C GLY A 90 19.14 11.47 12.63
N GLU A 91 19.03 12.71 13.10
CA GLU A 91 17.75 13.43 13.16
C GLU A 91 17.34 13.82 11.74
N GLY A 92 16.38 13.05 11.18
CA GLY A 92 15.89 13.24 9.80
C GLY A 92 16.87 12.80 8.70
N THR A 93 17.86 11.97 9.00
CA THR A 93 18.81 11.46 8.02
C THR A 93 19.14 9.98 8.21
N ALA A 94 19.48 9.31 7.12
CA ALA A 94 20.08 7.98 7.10
C ALA A 94 21.36 8.01 6.25
N ASP A 95 22.50 7.76 6.89
CA ASP A 95 23.82 7.82 6.26
C ASP A 95 24.33 6.43 5.94
N PHE A 96 24.74 6.23 4.70
CA PHE A 96 25.32 5.00 4.17
C PHE A 96 26.73 5.27 3.66
N ARG A 97 27.69 4.39 4.03
CA ARG A 97 29.08 4.46 3.58
C ARG A 97 29.54 3.09 3.10
N PHE A 98 29.97 3.00 1.86
CA PHE A 98 30.34 1.77 1.21
C PHE A 98 31.86 1.64 1.11
N GLY A 99 32.40 0.51 1.54
CA GLY A 99 33.82 0.20 1.32
C GLY A 99 34.12 -0.07 -0.17
N GLN A 100 33.15 -0.68 -0.86
CA GLN A 100 33.09 -0.82 -2.31
C GLN A 100 31.67 -0.45 -2.73
N ALA A 101 31.53 0.66 -3.45
CA ALA A 101 30.23 1.16 -3.87
C ALA A 101 29.58 0.19 -4.88
N PRO A 102 28.37 -0.30 -4.64
CA PRO A 102 27.59 -1.00 -5.66
C PRO A 102 27.08 0.00 -6.71
N ASP A 103 26.74 -0.47 -7.92
CA ASP A 103 26.14 0.38 -8.94
C ASP A 103 24.77 0.92 -8.49
N ARG A 104 23.99 0.06 -7.83
CA ARG A 104 22.68 0.37 -7.26
C ARG A 104 22.57 -0.23 -5.85
N PHE A 105 21.94 0.54 -4.99
CA PHE A 105 21.74 0.16 -3.60
C PHE A 105 20.29 0.40 -3.18
N TYR A 106 19.79 -0.47 -2.31
CA TYR A 106 18.42 -0.45 -1.82
C TYR A 106 18.38 -0.44 -0.30
N PHE A 107 17.47 0.31 0.27
CA PHE A 107 17.15 0.19 1.68
C PHE A 107 15.64 0.32 1.92
N GLU A 108 15.17 -0.21 3.04
CA GLU A 108 13.84 -0.02 3.57
C GLU A 108 13.91 0.87 4.81
N GLY A 109 13.10 1.93 4.83
CA GLY A 109 12.88 2.78 5.98
C GLY A 109 11.45 2.62 6.50
N ARG A 110 11.26 2.26 7.77
CA ARG A 110 9.94 2.23 8.41
C ARG A 110 9.55 3.62 8.82
N THR A 111 8.36 4.06 8.41
CA THR A 111 7.83 5.40 8.68
C THR A 111 6.33 5.46 8.44
N ALA A 112 5.63 6.24 9.23
CA ALA A 112 4.21 6.53 9.02
C ALA A 112 3.99 7.84 8.26
N GLN A 113 5.01 8.70 8.12
CA GLN A 113 4.84 10.06 7.62
C GLN A 113 4.34 10.16 6.17
N PRO A 114 4.86 9.40 5.18
CA PRO A 114 4.39 9.48 3.81
C PRO A 114 2.90 9.21 3.66
N PHE A 115 2.33 8.33 4.53
CA PHE A 115 0.93 7.95 4.45
C PHE A 115 -0.03 9.03 4.96
N GLN A 116 0.46 10.01 5.70
CA GLN A 116 -0.34 11.17 6.14
C GLN A 116 -0.53 12.19 5.03
N ASP A 117 0.37 12.18 4.04
CA ASP A 117 0.41 13.16 2.94
C ASP A 117 0.09 12.54 1.58
N LEU A 118 -0.45 11.32 1.56
CA LEU A 118 -0.91 10.64 0.34
C LEU A 118 -2.09 11.38 -0.29
N PRO A 119 -2.27 11.27 -1.63
CA PRO A 119 -3.31 11.99 -2.37
C PRO A 119 -4.73 11.76 -1.85
N TRP A 120 -5.01 10.57 -1.33
CA TRP A 120 -6.32 10.19 -0.78
C TRP A 120 -6.20 9.49 0.56
N THR A 121 -7.28 9.60 1.33
CA THR A 121 -7.59 8.70 2.43
C THR A 121 -8.57 7.65 1.94
N VAL A 122 -8.40 6.42 2.41
CA VAL A 122 -9.28 5.28 2.07
C VAL A 122 -9.92 4.79 3.36
N SER A 123 -11.24 4.64 3.35
CA SER A 123 -11.97 4.01 4.46
C SER A 123 -12.94 2.97 3.97
N LEU A 124 -13.19 1.94 4.79
CA LEU A 124 -14.05 0.83 4.46
C LEU A 124 -15.14 0.65 5.52
N HIS A 125 -16.34 0.34 5.04
CA HIS A 125 -17.50 -0.01 5.85
C HIS A 125 -18.14 -1.29 5.33
N TYR A 126 -18.81 -2.02 6.21
CA TYR A 126 -19.37 -3.32 5.87
C TYR A 126 -20.82 -3.45 6.31
N THR A 127 -21.61 -4.18 5.51
CA THR A 127 -22.92 -4.65 5.91
C THR A 127 -23.06 -6.16 5.66
N LEU A 128 -23.89 -6.82 6.45
CA LEU A 128 -24.37 -8.18 6.20
C LEU A 128 -25.90 -8.16 6.06
N ASN A 129 -26.39 -8.58 4.90
CA ASN A 129 -27.83 -8.53 4.56
C ASN A 129 -28.46 -7.14 4.77
N GLY A 130 -27.69 -6.07 4.47
CA GLY A 130 -28.11 -4.68 4.61
C GLY A 130 -28.05 -4.12 6.04
N VAL A 131 -27.53 -4.87 7.01
CA VAL A 131 -27.32 -4.42 8.39
C VAL A 131 -25.83 -4.13 8.59
N PRO A 132 -25.45 -2.97 9.17
CA PRO A 132 -24.04 -2.69 9.49
C PRO A 132 -23.40 -3.82 10.30
N ALA A 133 -22.22 -4.22 9.91
CA ALA A 133 -21.48 -5.34 10.50
C ALA A 133 -20.00 -4.97 10.67
N ARG A 134 -19.33 -5.65 11.60
CA ARG A 134 -17.90 -5.52 11.79
C ARG A 134 -17.16 -6.48 10.86
N ALA A 135 -16.03 -6.04 10.32
CA ALA A 135 -15.22 -6.86 9.41
C ALA A 135 -14.83 -8.22 10.02
N GLU A 136 -14.48 -8.21 11.30
CA GLU A 136 -14.02 -9.38 12.06
C GLU A 136 -15.12 -10.45 12.23
N GLU A 137 -16.38 -10.08 12.03
CA GLU A 137 -17.56 -10.96 12.20
C GLU A 137 -18.01 -11.58 10.87
N LEU A 138 -17.46 -11.15 9.73
CA LEU A 138 -17.94 -11.52 8.40
C LEU A 138 -17.39 -12.85 7.89
N ALA A 139 -16.22 -13.27 8.34
CA ALA A 139 -15.62 -14.52 7.88
C ALA A 139 -16.51 -15.73 8.20
N GLY A 140 -16.82 -16.52 7.16
CA GLY A 140 -17.68 -17.70 7.27
C GLY A 140 -19.19 -17.41 7.32
N GLN A 141 -19.60 -16.14 7.17
CA GLN A 141 -21.03 -15.75 7.19
C GLN A 141 -21.69 -16.16 5.88
N LYS A 142 -23.00 -16.46 6.02
CA LYS A 142 -23.91 -16.71 4.91
C LYS A 142 -24.79 -15.49 4.66
N GLY A 143 -24.90 -15.09 3.41
CA GLY A 143 -25.75 -13.99 3.00
C GLY A 143 -25.08 -13.07 2.00
N VAL A 144 -25.56 -11.83 1.92
CA VAL A 144 -24.97 -10.78 1.08
C VAL A 144 -24.13 -9.86 1.97
N VAL A 145 -22.83 -9.87 1.73
CA VAL A 145 -21.91 -8.90 2.32
C VAL A 145 -21.74 -7.76 1.35
N GLU A 146 -21.88 -6.53 1.82
CA GLU A 146 -21.55 -5.34 1.07
C GLU A 146 -20.31 -4.69 1.70
N ILE A 147 -19.32 -4.40 0.85
CA ILE A 147 -18.10 -3.68 1.18
C ILE A 147 -18.21 -2.32 0.53
N LEU A 148 -18.29 -1.28 1.36
CA LEU A 148 -18.31 0.11 0.93
C LEU A 148 -16.91 0.68 1.07
N VAL A 149 -16.39 1.26 -0.01
CA VAL A 149 -15.05 1.85 -0.05
C VAL A 149 -15.19 3.32 -0.36
N ASP A 150 -14.81 4.16 0.59
CA ASP A 150 -14.80 5.61 0.46
C ASP A 150 -13.37 6.08 0.22
N ILE A 151 -13.17 6.80 -0.87
CA ILE A 151 -11.90 7.36 -1.31
C ILE A 151 -12.08 8.87 -1.35
N VAL A 152 -11.46 9.56 -0.40
CA VAL A 152 -11.63 11.00 -0.23
C VAL A 152 -10.29 11.71 -0.44
N PRO A 153 -10.22 12.77 -1.28
CA PRO A 153 -9.01 13.55 -1.47
C PRO A 153 -8.47 14.06 -0.13
N ASN A 154 -7.16 13.88 0.08
CA ASN A 154 -6.50 14.32 1.29
C ASN A 154 -6.08 15.79 1.15
N GLU A 155 -6.66 16.66 1.98
CA GLU A 155 -6.33 18.10 1.97
C GLU A 155 -4.89 18.40 2.36
N ARG A 156 -4.22 17.47 3.06
CA ARG A 156 -2.81 17.61 3.46
C ARG A 156 -1.83 17.30 2.33
N ALA A 157 -2.29 16.56 1.31
CA ALA A 157 -1.45 16.22 0.17
C ALA A 157 -1.08 17.49 -0.61
N GLY A 158 0.17 17.60 -1.04
CA GLY A 158 0.62 18.67 -1.91
C GLY A 158 -0.09 18.67 -3.27
N ASP A 159 -0.19 19.82 -3.92
CA ASP A 159 -0.92 19.97 -5.18
C ASP A 159 -0.46 19.01 -6.26
N TYR A 160 0.85 18.74 -6.37
CA TYR A 160 1.35 17.76 -7.34
C TYR A 160 0.75 16.37 -7.12
N ALA A 161 0.79 15.87 -5.89
CA ALA A 161 0.26 14.56 -5.55
C ALA A 161 -1.25 14.48 -5.79
N ARG A 162 -2.00 15.53 -5.43
CA ARG A 162 -3.46 15.57 -5.60
C ARG A 162 -3.91 15.54 -7.06
N TYR A 163 -3.15 16.16 -7.98
CA TYR A 163 -3.60 16.34 -9.36
C TYR A 163 -2.87 15.47 -10.39
N ASN A 164 -1.88 14.68 -9.97
CA ASN A 164 -1.11 13.86 -10.89
C ASN A 164 -1.13 12.36 -10.58
N TYR A 165 -1.81 11.94 -9.52
CA TYR A 165 -1.93 10.52 -9.19
C TYR A 165 -3.31 9.99 -9.56
N THR A 166 -3.35 8.77 -10.07
CA THR A 166 -4.55 7.94 -10.22
C THR A 166 -4.56 6.88 -9.14
N LEU A 167 -5.72 6.60 -8.57
CA LEU A 167 -5.89 5.51 -7.60
C LEU A 167 -6.56 4.33 -8.29
N GLU A 168 -5.99 3.13 -8.08
CA GLU A 168 -6.59 1.85 -8.42
C GLU A 168 -6.88 1.06 -7.14
N ALA A 169 -8.11 0.60 -6.97
CA ALA A 169 -8.52 -0.23 -5.84
C ALA A 169 -8.97 -1.59 -6.34
N MET A 170 -8.31 -2.65 -5.90
CA MET A 170 -8.52 -4.02 -6.38
C MET A 170 -8.92 -4.95 -5.24
N ALA A 171 -10.00 -5.69 -5.44
CA ALA A 171 -10.44 -6.79 -4.59
C ALA A 171 -10.42 -8.11 -5.33
N LEU A 172 -10.05 -9.19 -4.64
CA LEU A 172 -9.99 -10.54 -5.17
C LEU A 172 -10.95 -11.45 -4.40
N PHE A 173 -11.76 -12.20 -5.12
CA PHE A 173 -12.67 -13.19 -4.54
C PHE A 173 -12.47 -14.55 -5.20
N ASN A 174 -12.38 -15.61 -4.40
CA ASN A 174 -12.36 -16.98 -4.93
C ASN A 174 -13.75 -17.31 -5.49
N GLN A 175 -13.81 -17.70 -6.76
CA GLN A 175 -15.05 -18.03 -7.47
C GLN A 175 -15.85 -19.15 -6.79
N ASP A 176 -15.18 -20.09 -6.10
CA ASP A 176 -15.84 -21.20 -5.42
C ASP A 176 -16.61 -20.77 -4.17
N ASN A 177 -16.24 -19.63 -3.58
CA ASN A 177 -16.82 -19.13 -2.33
C ASN A 177 -17.92 -18.09 -2.57
N ILE A 178 -18.21 -17.72 -3.82
CA ILE A 178 -19.21 -16.69 -4.13
C ILE A 178 -20.35 -17.24 -4.98
N LEU A 179 -21.58 -16.89 -4.59
CA LEU A 179 -22.82 -17.19 -5.32
C LEU A 179 -23.19 -16.07 -6.30
N SER A 180 -22.91 -14.82 -5.91
CA SER A 180 -23.13 -13.64 -6.73
C SER A 180 -22.08 -12.57 -6.42
N LEU A 181 -21.80 -11.71 -7.39
CA LEU A 181 -20.94 -10.54 -7.22
C LEU A 181 -21.48 -9.39 -8.08
N GLU A 182 -21.70 -8.26 -7.42
CA GLU A 182 -22.08 -6.99 -8.04
C GLU A 182 -21.09 -5.91 -7.61
N ALA A 183 -20.56 -5.17 -8.55
CA ALA A 183 -19.63 -4.07 -8.29
C ALA A 183 -19.87 -2.97 -9.34
N PRO A 184 -20.88 -2.11 -9.14
CA PRO A 184 -21.21 -1.04 -10.09
C PRO A 184 -20.02 -0.09 -10.29
N GLY A 185 -19.69 0.21 -11.54
CA GLY A 185 -18.56 1.09 -11.90
C GLY A 185 -17.19 0.40 -11.89
N ALA A 186 -17.11 -0.86 -11.46
CA ALA A 186 -15.87 -1.63 -11.51
C ALA A 186 -15.66 -2.32 -12.85
N GLN A 187 -14.41 -2.54 -13.19
CA GLN A 187 -14.02 -3.56 -14.15
C GLN A 187 -13.93 -4.91 -13.42
N VAL A 188 -14.77 -5.89 -13.84
CA VAL A 188 -14.77 -7.23 -13.24
C VAL A 188 -14.19 -8.23 -14.23
N GLN A 189 -13.20 -9.00 -13.81
CA GLN A 189 -12.54 -10.02 -14.63
C GLN A 189 -12.43 -11.33 -13.85
N LEU A 190 -12.37 -12.45 -14.58
CA LEU A 190 -12.06 -13.77 -14.05
C LEU A 190 -10.64 -14.16 -14.49
N VAL A 191 -9.74 -14.33 -13.53
CA VAL A 191 -8.35 -14.75 -13.76
C VAL A 191 -8.12 -16.07 -13.02
N GLY A 192 -8.08 -17.16 -13.76
CA GLY A 192 -8.08 -18.50 -13.14
C GLY A 192 -9.37 -18.74 -12.35
N ASN A 193 -9.23 -18.98 -11.04
CA ASN A 193 -10.36 -19.15 -10.10
C ASN A 193 -10.62 -17.89 -9.25
N LEU A 194 -10.00 -16.75 -9.60
CA LEU A 194 -10.17 -15.51 -8.88
C LEU A 194 -11.00 -14.53 -9.70
N ARG A 195 -12.05 -14.02 -9.10
CA ARG A 195 -12.80 -12.89 -9.62
C ARG A 195 -12.19 -11.59 -9.11
N THR A 196 -11.59 -10.84 -10.02
CA THR A 196 -10.96 -9.54 -9.74
C THR A 196 -11.96 -8.43 -9.97
N VAL A 197 -12.09 -7.54 -9.01
CA VAL A 197 -12.89 -6.30 -9.07
C VAL A 197 -11.92 -5.14 -9.01
N LEU A 198 -11.89 -4.29 -10.04
CA LEU A 198 -11.00 -3.13 -10.13
C LEU A 198 -11.81 -1.84 -10.27
N PHE A 199 -11.58 -0.90 -9.37
CA PHE A 199 -12.07 0.47 -9.44
C PHE A 199 -10.93 1.44 -9.69
N MET A 200 -11.26 2.59 -10.26
CA MET A 200 -10.32 3.69 -10.46
C MET A 200 -10.93 5.00 -9.95
N ALA A 201 -10.11 5.82 -9.29
CA ALA A 201 -10.41 7.21 -8.99
C ALA A 201 -9.42 8.11 -9.73
N LEU A 202 -9.92 9.14 -10.39
CA LEU A 202 -9.11 10.09 -11.13
C LEU A 202 -8.49 11.15 -10.22
N PRO A 203 -7.42 11.83 -10.65
CA PRO A 203 -6.71 12.80 -9.83
C PRO A 203 -7.65 13.84 -9.21
N GLY A 204 -7.60 13.97 -7.89
CA GLY A 204 -8.37 14.94 -7.12
C GLY A 204 -9.87 14.64 -6.98
N GLU A 205 -10.35 13.54 -7.51
CA GLU A 205 -11.77 13.16 -7.41
C GLU A 205 -12.03 12.35 -6.12
N GLU A 206 -13.20 12.60 -5.53
CA GLU A 206 -13.79 11.76 -4.50
C GLU A 206 -14.55 10.60 -5.16
N ALA A 207 -14.41 9.39 -4.61
CA ALA A 207 -15.07 8.22 -5.15
C ALA A 207 -15.65 7.32 -4.06
N HIS A 208 -16.83 6.75 -4.34
CA HIS A 208 -17.53 5.83 -3.46
C HIS A 208 -17.83 4.56 -4.24
N PHE A 209 -17.30 3.44 -3.80
CA PHE A 209 -17.47 2.16 -4.45
C PHE A 209 -18.20 1.17 -3.54
N ALA A 210 -18.96 0.29 -4.14
CA ALA A 210 -19.64 -0.79 -3.45
C ALA A 210 -19.36 -2.12 -4.12
N ILE A 211 -19.01 -3.14 -3.34
CA ILE A 211 -18.89 -4.52 -3.78
C ILE A 211 -19.90 -5.34 -2.98
N ARG A 212 -20.86 -5.97 -3.65
CA ARG A 212 -21.84 -6.86 -3.03
C ARG A 212 -21.51 -8.30 -3.39
N VAL A 213 -21.30 -9.13 -2.39
CA VAL A 213 -20.94 -10.52 -2.55
C VAL A 213 -21.97 -11.39 -1.84
N GLY A 214 -22.72 -12.20 -2.59
CA GLY A 214 -23.52 -13.28 -2.04
C GLY A 214 -22.66 -14.52 -1.83
N SER A 215 -22.66 -15.09 -0.63
CA SER A 215 -21.84 -16.24 -0.26
C SER A 215 -22.54 -17.12 0.78
N ASP A 216 -22.20 -18.42 0.78
CA ASP A 216 -22.55 -19.35 1.83
C ASP A 216 -21.44 -19.52 2.88
N ASP A 217 -20.21 -19.07 2.56
CA ASP A 217 -19.02 -19.11 3.42
C ASP A 217 -18.12 -17.92 3.02
N PHE A 218 -18.50 -16.71 3.45
CA PHE A 218 -17.84 -15.47 3.03
C PHE A 218 -16.38 -15.43 3.46
N SER A 219 -15.51 -15.08 2.52
CA SER A 219 -14.11 -14.76 2.79
C SER A 219 -13.68 -13.54 1.98
N PHE A 220 -12.83 -12.72 2.58
CA PHE A 220 -12.27 -11.53 1.97
C PHE A 220 -10.87 -11.29 2.51
N ASP A 221 -9.88 -11.31 1.63
CA ASP A 221 -8.47 -11.16 1.98
C ASP A 221 -8.03 -9.68 2.06
N GLY A 222 -8.95 -8.78 1.75
CA GLY A 222 -8.72 -7.34 1.80
C GLY A 222 -8.71 -6.67 0.42
N LEU A 223 -8.46 -5.37 0.45
CA LEU A 223 -8.37 -4.50 -0.73
C LEU A 223 -6.91 -4.13 -0.95
N THR A 224 -6.46 -4.23 -2.21
CA THR A 224 -5.18 -3.67 -2.62
C THR A 224 -5.42 -2.31 -3.24
N VAL A 225 -4.74 -1.28 -2.74
CA VAL A 225 -4.80 0.07 -3.30
C VAL A 225 -3.45 0.44 -3.88
N LEU A 226 -3.46 0.93 -5.10
CA LEU A 226 -2.30 1.41 -5.83
C LEU A 226 -2.52 2.88 -6.20
N MET A 227 -1.56 3.73 -5.87
CA MET A 227 -1.58 5.14 -6.29
C MET A 227 -0.37 5.37 -7.19
N VAL A 228 -0.62 5.69 -8.45
CA VAL A 228 0.40 5.88 -9.48
C VAL A 228 0.30 7.26 -10.12
N PRO A 229 1.46 7.90 -10.40
CA PRO A 229 1.48 9.19 -11.09
C PRO A 229 1.12 9.08 -12.57
#